data_f6951bbf1908f80d5db01f399e284469
#
_entry.id   f6951bbf1908f80d5db01f399e284469
#
_cell.length_a   1.000
_cell.length_b   1.000
_cell.length_c   1.000
_cell.angle_alpha   90.00
_cell.angle_beta   90.00
_cell.angle_gamma   90.00
#
_symmetry.space_group_name_H-M   'P 1'
#
loop_
_entity.id
_entity.type
_entity.pdbx_description
1 polymer ?
#
loop_
_entity_poly.entity_id
_entity_poly.type
_entity_poly.pdbx_seq_one_letter_code
_entity_poly.pdbx_strand_id
1 'polypeptide(L)'
;MKAVAKILLVVFLFALVACRPAAVTSTAEEAGPRTLTVMTHDSFAVSEEVVAAFEAEHNAQVVFLKSGDAGEATNKAIIAAEASFADVFYGVDNTFLSRALEGNIFEPYESPMLAEIPDEFELDAEYRALPVDYGDVCLNYDIAYFEDNDLAPPASLEDLLEPEYASLLVVENPAVSSPGLAFLFATIGHFGEDGYLAYWEGLVANDAKVVNDWETAFYTEFSRWGGERPIVVSYASSPPVDLIFAEEPMKAPVTAAVVADGSCFRQIEFVGILKGTPNRDLAEDWVDFMLSTAFQEDLPLQMFVFPVNPNAQLQAEFVNFLVEPQVTSFVSPADIAAHREEWIQAWTETVLR
;
A
#
# COMPACT_ATOMS: atom_id res chain seq x y z
N MET A 1 -17.75 99.78 54.27
CA MET A 1 -17.14 99.61 55.45
C MET A 1 -17.13 98.12 55.67
N LYS A 2 -16.39 97.38 56.01
CA LYS A 2 -16.01 95.99 56.25
C LYS A 2 -17.02 94.92 55.78
N ALA A 3 -16.74 94.31 54.63
CA ALA A 3 -17.38 93.09 54.16
C ALA A 3 -16.66 91.87 54.77
N VAL A 4 -17.42 90.91 55.32
CA VAL A 4 -16.94 89.65 55.85
C VAL A 4 -17.19 88.59 54.80
N ALA A 5 -16.15 88.04 54.27
CA ALA A 5 -16.22 86.92 53.35
C ALA A 5 -16.41 85.61 54.13
N LYS A 6 -17.46 84.85 53.82
CA LYS A 6 -17.61 83.44 54.28
C LYS A 6 -17.00 82.51 53.32
N ILE A 7 -16.02 81.77 53.79
CA ILE A 7 -15.38 80.63 53.01
C ILE A 7 -16.21 79.39 53.26
N LEU A 8 -16.73 78.78 52.14
CA LEU A 8 -17.46 77.52 52.14
C LEU A 8 -16.46 76.42 51.83
N LEU A 9 -16.20 75.52 52.79
CA LEU A 9 -15.35 74.38 52.66
C LEU A 9 -16.13 73.23 52.03
N VAL A 10 -15.87 72.88 50.76
CA VAL A 10 -16.46 71.72 50.09
C VAL A 10 -15.50 70.54 50.28
N VAL A 11 -15.96 69.56 51.08
CA VAL A 11 -15.24 68.29 51.24
C VAL A 11 -15.61 67.38 50.09
N PHE A 12 -14.66 67.11 49.19
CA PHE A 12 -14.79 66.11 48.15
C PHE A 12 -14.46 64.72 48.72
N LEU A 13 -15.47 63.86 48.87
CA LEU A 13 -15.28 62.44 49.17
C LEU A 13 -14.86 61.74 47.91
N PHE A 14 -13.60 61.35 47.79
CA PHE A 14 -13.11 60.41 46.72
C PHE A 14 -13.53 59.02 47.10
N ALA A 15 -14.55 58.46 46.42
CA ALA A 15 -14.85 57.04 46.45
C ALA A 15 -13.81 56.28 45.58
N LEU A 16 -12.90 55.57 46.20
CA LEU A 16 -12.01 54.62 45.56
C LEU A 16 -12.80 53.39 45.05
N VAL A 17 -13.19 53.42 43.80
CA VAL A 17 -13.67 52.20 43.09
C VAL A 17 -12.49 51.28 42.86
N ALA A 18 -12.35 50.23 43.65
CA ALA A 18 -11.43 49.14 43.44
C ALA A 18 -11.88 48.35 42.22
N CYS A 19 -11.31 48.61 41.03
CA CYS A 19 -11.40 47.72 39.88
C CYS A 19 -10.71 46.39 40.24
N ARG A 20 -11.46 45.34 40.55
CA ARG A 20 -10.95 43.95 40.48
C ARG A 20 -10.69 43.63 39.01
N PRO A 21 -9.49 43.18 38.64
CA PRO A 21 -9.28 42.62 37.30
C PRO A 21 -10.20 41.38 37.17
N ALA A 22 -11.08 41.39 36.18
CA ALA A 22 -11.80 40.22 35.77
C ALA A 22 -10.75 39.17 35.34
N ALA A 23 -10.74 38.00 35.96
CA ALA A 23 -9.98 36.90 35.48
C ALA A 23 -10.46 36.62 34.05
N VAL A 24 -9.60 36.88 33.05
CA VAL A 24 -9.78 36.43 31.70
C VAL A 24 -9.57 34.91 31.79
N THR A 25 -10.65 34.16 31.91
CA THR A 25 -10.66 32.75 31.59
C THR A 25 -10.38 32.71 30.09
N SER A 26 -9.11 32.43 29.73
CA SER A 26 -8.77 31.99 28.41
C SER A 26 -9.53 30.67 28.18
N THR A 27 -10.68 30.75 27.53
CA THR A 27 -11.20 29.57 26.83
C THR A 27 -10.13 29.26 25.81
N ALA A 28 -9.39 28.19 26.04
CA ALA A 28 -8.60 27.57 24.96
C ALA A 28 -9.63 27.32 23.85
N GLU A 29 -9.49 28.04 22.75
CA GLU A 29 -10.18 27.74 21.52
C GLU A 29 -9.79 26.28 21.22
N GLU A 30 -10.75 25.36 21.23
CA GLU A 30 -10.49 24.00 20.84
C GLU A 30 -9.91 24.07 19.42
N ALA A 31 -8.63 23.75 19.28
CA ALA A 31 -8.01 23.68 17.98
C ALA A 31 -8.82 22.69 17.15
N GLY A 32 -9.25 23.10 15.96
CA GLY A 32 -9.95 22.22 15.03
C GLY A 32 -9.11 20.95 14.73
N PRO A 33 -9.70 19.95 14.08
CA PRO A 33 -8.99 18.71 13.77
C PRO A 33 -7.71 19.00 12.99
N ARG A 34 -6.62 18.30 13.35
CA ARG A 34 -5.36 18.35 12.59
C ARG A 34 -5.51 17.52 11.32
N THR A 35 -4.89 17.93 10.23
CA THR A 35 -4.87 17.15 8.99
C THR A 35 -3.64 16.26 8.97
N LEU A 36 -3.83 14.96 8.77
CA LEU A 36 -2.79 13.99 8.44
C LEU A 36 -2.87 13.66 6.96
N THR A 37 -1.80 13.88 6.20
CA THR A 37 -1.73 13.51 4.79
C THR A 37 -0.97 12.19 4.65
N VAL A 38 -1.64 11.16 4.16
CA VAL A 38 -1.08 9.84 3.90
C VAL A 38 -0.92 9.66 2.40
N MET A 39 0.33 9.63 1.93
CA MET A 39 0.65 9.28 0.56
C MET A 39 0.50 7.79 0.35
N THR A 40 -0.12 7.38 -0.77
CA THR A 40 -0.36 5.97 -1.09
C THR A 40 -0.15 5.71 -2.58
N HIS A 41 -0.05 4.43 -2.96
CA HIS A 41 -0.27 4.02 -4.36
C HIS A 41 -1.76 4.13 -4.74
N ASP A 42 -2.07 4.07 -6.03
CA ASP A 42 -3.43 4.35 -6.53
C ASP A 42 -4.46 3.27 -6.14
N SER A 43 -4.01 2.01 -6.01
CA SER A 43 -4.88 0.89 -5.62
C SER A 43 -5.18 0.83 -4.13
N PHE A 44 -4.59 1.72 -3.30
CA PHE A 44 -4.89 1.75 -1.87
C PHE A 44 -6.36 2.01 -1.60
N ALA A 45 -6.92 1.19 -0.72
CA ALA A 45 -8.27 1.35 -0.21
C ALA A 45 -8.33 0.97 1.28
N VAL A 46 -9.23 1.63 2.01
CA VAL A 46 -9.55 1.36 3.42
C VAL A 46 -11.00 1.80 3.64
N SER A 47 -11.74 1.11 4.49
CA SER A 47 -13.14 1.47 4.74
C SER A 47 -13.27 2.81 5.47
N GLU A 48 -14.35 3.54 5.15
CA GLU A 48 -14.64 4.84 5.78
C GLU A 48 -14.80 4.72 7.28
N GLU A 49 -15.34 3.61 7.78
CA GLU A 49 -15.55 3.35 9.20
C GLU A 49 -14.22 3.21 9.96
N VAL A 50 -13.23 2.55 9.35
CA VAL A 50 -11.89 2.38 9.94
C VAL A 50 -11.19 3.73 10.03
N VAL A 51 -11.23 4.53 8.96
CA VAL A 51 -10.65 5.89 8.96
C VAL A 51 -11.35 6.78 9.99
N ALA A 52 -12.70 6.78 10.03
CA ALA A 52 -13.47 7.60 10.96
C ALA A 52 -13.19 7.24 12.43
N ALA A 53 -12.86 5.98 12.74
CA ALA A 53 -12.47 5.59 14.09
C ALA A 53 -11.17 6.29 14.52
N PHE A 54 -10.15 6.30 13.68
CA PHE A 54 -8.90 7.03 13.93
C PHE A 54 -9.13 8.54 14.05
N GLU A 55 -9.88 9.12 13.12
CA GLU A 55 -10.17 10.55 13.11
C GLU A 55 -10.87 11.02 14.40
N ALA A 56 -11.83 10.20 14.89
CA ALA A 56 -12.55 10.49 16.12
C ALA A 56 -11.66 10.38 17.37
N GLU A 57 -10.77 9.39 17.42
CA GLU A 57 -9.87 9.15 18.54
C GLU A 57 -8.83 10.26 18.68
N HIS A 58 -8.25 10.70 17.54
CA HIS A 58 -7.12 11.64 17.52
C HIS A 58 -7.51 13.08 17.21
N ASN A 59 -8.82 13.40 17.09
CA ASN A 59 -9.32 14.71 16.63
C ASN A 59 -8.56 15.17 15.38
N ALA A 60 -8.52 14.31 14.37
CA ALA A 60 -7.80 14.48 13.12
C ALA A 60 -8.71 14.38 11.91
N GLN A 61 -8.20 14.78 10.76
CA GLN A 61 -8.75 14.49 9.43
C GLN A 61 -7.66 13.81 8.61
N VAL A 62 -7.92 12.62 8.10
CA VAL A 62 -7.00 11.89 7.22
C VAL A 62 -7.28 12.21 5.77
N VAL A 63 -6.24 12.55 5.02
CA VAL A 63 -6.32 12.84 3.58
C VAL A 63 -5.37 11.90 2.85
N PHE A 64 -5.93 11.05 1.98
CA PHE A 64 -5.12 10.15 1.15
C PHE A 64 -4.70 10.84 -0.14
N LEU A 65 -3.38 10.82 -0.40
CA LEU A 65 -2.77 11.35 -1.60
C LEU A 65 -2.32 10.19 -2.51
N LYS A 66 -3.21 9.75 -3.40
CA LYS A 66 -2.90 8.73 -4.41
C LYS A 66 -1.86 9.26 -5.40
N SER A 67 -0.81 8.48 -5.67
CA SER A 67 0.42 8.98 -6.26
C SER A 67 0.97 8.15 -7.42
N GLY A 68 0.14 7.34 -8.06
CA GLY A 68 0.53 6.37 -9.09
C GLY A 68 0.73 4.99 -8.50
N ASP A 69 1.18 4.03 -9.29
CA ASP A 69 1.55 2.70 -8.77
C ASP A 69 2.80 2.80 -7.87
N ALA A 70 3.09 1.79 -7.09
CA ALA A 70 4.06 1.83 -5.99
C ALA A 70 5.47 2.34 -6.38
N GLY A 71 5.96 1.96 -7.55
CA GLY A 71 7.24 2.43 -8.07
C GLY A 71 7.21 3.92 -8.44
N GLU A 72 6.11 4.40 -9.02
CA GLU A 72 5.90 5.81 -9.33
C GLU A 72 5.77 6.65 -8.05
N ALA A 73 4.98 6.18 -7.08
CA ALA A 73 4.81 6.82 -5.79
C ALA A 73 6.15 6.93 -5.04
N THR A 74 6.94 5.85 -5.00
CA THR A 74 8.28 5.85 -4.39
C THR A 74 9.19 6.88 -5.05
N ASN A 75 9.21 6.98 -6.38
CA ASN A 75 10.00 7.98 -7.09
C ASN A 75 9.55 9.41 -6.78
N LYS A 76 8.24 9.67 -6.69
CA LYS A 76 7.71 10.99 -6.30
C LYS A 76 8.12 11.36 -4.88
N ALA A 77 8.06 10.42 -3.92
CA ALA A 77 8.50 10.65 -2.55
C ALA A 77 10.00 10.99 -2.48
N ILE A 78 10.86 10.30 -3.24
CA ILE A 78 12.30 10.57 -3.30
C ILE A 78 12.58 11.96 -3.88
N ILE A 79 11.92 12.33 -4.98
CA ILE A 79 12.12 13.65 -5.60
C ILE A 79 11.67 14.77 -4.67
N ALA A 80 10.65 14.55 -3.86
CA ALA A 80 10.09 15.54 -2.95
C ALA A 80 10.67 15.49 -1.52
N ALA A 81 11.68 14.68 -1.25
CA ALA A 81 12.20 14.41 0.10
C ALA A 81 12.63 15.66 0.89
N GLU A 82 13.05 16.75 0.21
CA GLU A 82 13.44 18.02 0.88
C GLU A 82 12.25 18.94 1.21
N ALA A 83 11.05 18.66 0.65
CA ALA A 83 9.86 19.47 0.82
C ALA A 83 8.65 18.55 1.03
N SER A 84 8.59 17.91 2.22
CA SER A 84 7.52 16.96 2.53
C SER A 84 6.13 17.55 2.22
N PHE A 85 5.40 16.87 1.35
CA PHE A 85 4.03 17.20 0.96
C PHE A 85 3.01 16.26 1.59
N ALA A 86 3.49 15.27 2.34
CA ALA A 86 2.69 14.33 3.12
C ALA A 86 3.41 13.98 4.44
N ASP A 87 2.69 13.38 5.36
CA ASP A 87 3.18 13.02 6.69
C ASP A 87 3.66 11.56 6.74
N VAL A 88 2.94 10.69 6.06
CA VAL A 88 3.18 9.25 6.01
C VAL A 88 3.16 8.79 4.56
N PHE A 89 3.94 7.78 4.24
CA PHE A 89 3.85 7.05 2.98
C PHE A 89 3.63 5.55 3.24
N TYR A 90 2.56 5.02 2.66
CA TYR A 90 2.23 3.59 2.63
C TYR A 90 2.25 3.08 1.19
N GLY A 91 2.73 1.84 1.01
CA GLY A 91 2.70 1.13 -0.26
C GLY A 91 4.04 1.05 -0.98
N VAL A 92 5.15 1.39 -0.27
CA VAL A 92 6.46 0.89 -0.70
C VAL A 92 6.55 -0.57 -0.27
N ASP A 93 6.92 -1.44 -1.19
CA ASP A 93 7.05 -2.86 -0.91
C ASP A 93 8.51 -3.34 -0.94
N ASN A 94 8.74 -4.62 -0.60
CA ASN A 94 10.08 -5.20 -0.54
C ASN A 94 10.83 -5.17 -1.89
N THR A 95 10.12 -4.96 -3.02
CA THR A 95 10.76 -4.83 -4.34
C THR A 95 11.38 -3.44 -4.53
N PHE A 96 10.79 -2.40 -3.93
CA PHE A 96 11.27 -1.01 -3.97
C PHE A 96 11.87 -0.51 -2.64
N LEU A 97 11.84 -1.30 -1.56
CA LEU A 97 12.26 -0.88 -0.22
C LEU A 97 13.69 -0.32 -0.20
N SER A 98 14.66 -1.01 -0.80
CA SER A 98 16.05 -0.55 -0.86
C SER A 98 16.17 0.85 -1.46
N ARG A 99 15.40 1.15 -2.53
CA ARG A 99 15.39 2.46 -3.17
C ARG A 99 14.81 3.55 -2.28
N ALA A 100 13.72 3.25 -1.56
CA ALA A 100 13.11 4.19 -0.61
C ALA A 100 14.08 4.51 0.55
N LEU A 101 14.75 3.48 1.09
CA LEU A 101 15.72 3.63 2.16
C LEU A 101 16.98 4.39 1.72
N GLU A 102 17.52 4.14 0.53
CA GLU A 102 18.62 4.88 -0.08
C GLU A 102 18.23 6.33 -0.37
N GLY A 103 16.99 6.56 -0.81
CA GLY A 103 16.40 7.90 -0.99
C GLY A 103 16.24 8.67 0.32
N ASN A 104 16.42 8.00 1.47
CA ASN A 104 16.41 8.57 2.81
C ASN A 104 15.15 9.41 3.09
N ILE A 105 14.00 8.92 2.61
CA ILE A 105 12.70 9.62 2.69
C ILE A 105 12.01 9.46 4.03
N PHE A 106 12.36 8.43 4.81
CA PHE A 106 11.69 8.08 6.06
C PHE A 106 12.47 8.49 7.30
N GLU A 107 11.74 8.79 8.38
CA GLU A 107 12.25 8.91 9.73
C GLU A 107 12.04 7.59 10.49
N PRO A 108 12.98 7.16 11.34
CA PRO A 108 12.83 5.92 12.10
C PRO A 108 11.74 6.06 13.18
N TYR A 109 10.91 5.01 13.32
CA TYR A 109 9.92 4.87 14.37
C TYR A 109 9.75 3.41 14.76
N GLU A 110 10.17 3.04 15.96
CA GLU A 110 9.94 1.72 16.54
C GLU A 110 8.55 1.67 17.18
N SER A 111 7.56 1.24 16.40
CA SER A 111 6.19 1.10 16.89
C SER A 111 6.08 0.02 17.97
N PRO A 112 5.38 0.26 19.10
CA PRO A 112 5.10 -0.77 20.08
C PRO A 112 4.27 -1.93 19.53
N MET A 113 3.55 -1.72 18.43
CA MET A 113 2.73 -2.75 17.78
C MET A 113 3.56 -3.82 17.08
N LEU A 114 4.85 -3.57 16.78
CA LEU A 114 5.76 -4.58 16.21
C LEU A 114 5.90 -5.81 17.12
N ALA A 115 5.68 -5.67 18.40
CA ALA A 115 5.69 -6.81 19.33
C ALA A 115 4.65 -7.91 18.99
N GLU A 116 3.65 -7.59 18.17
CA GLU A 116 2.61 -8.52 17.69
C GLU A 116 2.87 -9.02 16.26
N ILE A 117 3.85 -8.46 15.57
CA ILE A 117 4.18 -8.78 14.17
C ILE A 117 5.33 -9.79 14.14
N PRO A 118 5.28 -10.84 13.31
CA PRO A 118 6.39 -11.77 13.16
C PRO A 118 7.65 -11.10 12.57
N ASP A 119 8.81 -11.37 13.18
CA ASP A 119 10.11 -10.79 12.79
C ASP A 119 10.46 -10.97 11.30
N GLU A 120 9.90 -11.99 10.65
CA GLU A 120 10.15 -12.29 9.23
C GLU A 120 9.64 -11.22 8.27
N PHE A 121 8.70 -10.36 8.72
CA PHE A 121 8.21 -9.22 7.94
C PHE A 121 9.04 -7.95 8.16
N GLU A 122 9.86 -7.88 9.23
CA GLU A 122 10.65 -6.72 9.57
C GLU A 122 11.96 -6.67 8.74
N LEU A 123 11.93 -6.05 7.55
CA LEU A 123 13.07 -6.02 6.63
C LEU A 123 13.99 -4.79 6.85
N ASP A 124 13.60 -3.80 7.64
CA ASP A 124 14.43 -2.63 7.98
C ASP A 124 14.75 -2.57 9.48
N ALA A 125 15.94 -2.98 9.86
CA ALA A 125 16.40 -2.99 11.25
C ALA A 125 16.52 -1.59 11.90
N GLU A 126 16.36 -0.51 11.12
CA GLU A 126 16.36 0.87 11.62
C GLU A 126 14.93 1.42 11.81
N TYR A 127 13.89 0.59 11.61
CA TYR A 127 12.49 0.95 11.80
C TYR A 127 12.03 2.17 10.99
N ARG A 128 12.58 2.38 9.80
CA ARG A 128 12.18 3.46 8.88
C ARG A 128 10.96 3.08 8.05
N ALA A 129 10.81 1.78 7.77
CA ALA A 129 9.68 1.21 7.05
C ALA A 129 9.16 0.00 7.83
N LEU A 130 7.90 0.05 8.26
CA LEU A 130 7.26 -0.97 9.09
C LEU A 130 6.31 -1.79 8.23
N PRO A 131 6.30 -3.14 8.36
CA PRO A 131 5.44 -3.99 7.54
C PRO A 131 3.97 -3.82 7.92
N VAL A 132 3.07 -3.76 6.93
CA VAL A 132 1.63 -3.61 7.12
C VAL A 132 0.86 -4.82 6.62
N ASP A 133 1.21 -5.31 5.45
CA ASP A 133 0.54 -6.43 4.81
C ASP A 133 1.48 -7.20 3.88
N TYR A 134 0.99 -8.34 3.38
CA TYR A 134 1.71 -9.15 2.42
C TYR A 134 0.76 -9.87 1.46
N GLY A 135 1.27 -10.21 0.29
CA GLY A 135 0.58 -11.04 -0.67
C GLY A 135 1.57 -11.82 -1.53
N ASP A 136 1.13 -12.95 -2.08
CA ASP A 136 1.92 -13.69 -3.04
C ASP A 136 1.48 -13.28 -4.45
N VAL A 137 2.34 -12.54 -5.16
CA VAL A 137 2.12 -12.17 -6.56
C VAL A 137 2.30 -13.40 -7.43
N CYS A 138 1.22 -13.79 -8.10
CA CYS A 138 1.10 -14.99 -8.92
C CYS A 138 0.38 -14.65 -10.23
N LEU A 139 0.24 -15.64 -11.12
CA LEU A 139 -0.70 -15.56 -12.23
C LEU A 139 -2.11 -15.89 -11.73
N ASN A 140 -3.10 -15.15 -12.21
CA ASN A 140 -4.51 -15.48 -12.03
C ASN A 140 -5.14 -15.75 -13.39
N TYR A 141 -6.13 -16.63 -13.45
CA TYR A 141 -6.82 -16.96 -14.69
C TYR A 141 -8.34 -17.02 -14.53
N ASP A 142 -9.06 -16.72 -15.60
CA ASP A 142 -10.51 -16.79 -15.71
C ASP A 142 -10.93 -18.22 -16.05
N ILE A 143 -11.56 -18.92 -15.10
CA ILE A 143 -11.95 -20.33 -15.24
C ILE A 143 -12.88 -20.54 -16.44
N ALA A 144 -13.85 -19.64 -16.62
CA ALA A 144 -14.85 -19.79 -17.69
C ALA A 144 -14.20 -19.71 -19.09
N TYR A 145 -13.19 -18.85 -19.28
CA TYR A 145 -12.48 -18.80 -20.55
C TYR A 145 -11.85 -20.15 -20.93
N PHE A 146 -11.17 -20.80 -19.98
CA PHE A 146 -10.50 -22.08 -20.22
C PHE A 146 -11.48 -23.22 -20.45
N GLU A 147 -12.61 -23.24 -19.71
CA GLU A 147 -13.68 -24.22 -19.91
C GLU A 147 -14.37 -24.05 -21.26
N ASP A 148 -14.71 -22.83 -21.67
CA ASP A 148 -15.41 -22.52 -22.92
C ASP A 148 -14.56 -22.81 -24.16
N ASN A 149 -13.23 -22.75 -24.05
CA ASN A 149 -12.30 -23.01 -25.14
C ASN A 149 -11.69 -24.44 -25.14
N ASP A 150 -12.11 -25.32 -24.22
CA ASP A 150 -11.56 -26.68 -24.06
C ASP A 150 -10.02 -26.66 -23.93
N LEU A 151 -9.48 -25.65 -23.26
CA LEU A 151 -8.07 -25.41 -23.00
C LEU A 151 -7.78 -25.63 -21.52
N ALA A 152 -6.71 -26.36 -21.19
CA ALA A 152 -6.26 -26.46 -19.81
C ALA A 152 -5.72 -25.11 -19.33
N PRO A 153 -6.01 -24.64 -18.08
CA PRO A 153 -5.33 -23.48 -17.56
C PRO A 153 -3.82 -23.77 -17.36
N PRO A 154 -2.95 -22.75 -17.40
CA PRO A 154 -1.52 -22.96 -17.18
C PRO A 154 -1.28 -23.50 -15.77
N ALA A 155 -0.38 -24.47 -15.63
CA ALA A 155 0.01 -25.08 -14.38
C ALA A 155 1.40 -24.64 -13.91
N SER A 156 2.17 -23.97 -14.78
CA SER A 156 3.51 -23.46 -14.50
C SER A 156 3.81 -22.19 -15.32
N LEU A 157 4.94 -21.55 -15.06
CA LEU A 157 5.41 -20.41 -15.86
C LEU A 157 5.79 -20.84 -17.28
N GLU A 158 6.35 -22.03 -17.43
CA GLU A 158 6.79 -22.58 -18.72
C GLU A 158 5.63 -22.78 -19.69
N ASP A 159 4.44 -23.14 -19.19
CA ASP A 159 3.26 -23.36 -20.04
C ASP A 159 2.91 -22.11 -20.85
N LEU A 160 3.18 -20.91 -20.32
CA LEU A 160 2.91 -19.65 -21.01
C LEU A 160 3.74 -19.46 -22.30
N LEU A 161 4.77 -20.27 -22.51
CA LEU A 161 5.58 -20.26 -23.73
C LEU A 161 4.98 -21.14 -24.83
N GLU A 162 4.03 -22.00 -24.50
CA GLU A 162 3.37 -22.85 -25.49
C GLU A 162 2.43 -22.03 -26.39
N PRO A 163 2.34 -22.34 -27.69
CA PRO A 163 1.55 -21.55 -28.65
C PRO A 163 0.06 -21.41 -28.31
N GLU A 164 -0.49 -22.33 -27.55
CA GLU A 164 -1.90 -22.32 -27.12
C GLU A 164 -2.24 -21.21 -26.12
N TYR A 165 -1.23 -20.66 -25.43
CA TYR A 165 -1.39 -19.51 -24.53
C TYR A 165 -1.02 -18.17 -25.18
N ALA A 166 -0.77 -18.17 -26.49
CA ALA A 166 -0.46 -16.92 -27.21
C ALA A 166 -1.60 -15.91 -27.11
N SER A 167 -1.27 -14.66 -26.82
CA SER A 167 -2.19 -13.54 -26.61
C SER A 167 -3.13 -13.67 -25.39
N LEU A 168 -2.83 -14.53 -24.43
CA LEU A 168 -3.69 -14.74 -23.25
C LEU A 168 -3.24 -13.96 -22.02
N LEU A 169 -1.96 -13.57 -21.92
CA LEU A 169 -1.37 -12.96 -20.72
C LEU A 169 -1.38 -11.42 -20.76
N VAL A 170 -1.71 -10.80 -19.66
CA VAL A 170 -1.38 -9.39 -19.35
C VAL A 170 -0.51 -9.32 -18.09
N VAL A 171 0.52 -8.45 -18.17
CA VAL A 171 1.48 -8.18 -17.08
C VAL A 171 1.67 -6.68 -16.92
N GLU A 172 2.13 -6.26 -15.74
CA GLU A 172 2.48 -4.88 -15.48
C GLU A 172 3.95 -4.60 -15.77
N ASN A 173 4.25 -3.34 -16.07
CA ASN A 173 5.60 -2.83 -16.29
C ASN A 173 6.40 -2.78 -14.97
N PRO A 174 7.47 -3.56 -14.79
CA PRO A 174 8.24 -3.63 -13.55
C PRO A 174 8.97 -2.34 -13.19
N ALA A 175 9.10 -1.39 -14.11
CA ALA A 175 9.74 -0.11 -13.82
C ALA A 175 8.86 0.82 -12.96
N VAL A 176 7.54 0.61 -12.94
CA VAL A 176 6.56 1.49 -12.28
C VAL A 176 5.61 0.75 -11.35
N SER A 177 5.30 -0.52 -11.64
CA SER A 177 4.36 -1.35 -10.89
C SER A 177 5.07 -2.35 -9.99
N SER A 178 4.66 -2.44 -8.72
CA SER A 178 5.25 -3.39 -7.78
C SER A 178 4.82 -4.84 -8.03
N PRO A 179 3.55 -5.19 -8.35
CA PRO A 179 3.25 -6.55 -8.79
C PRO A 179 3.97 -6.94 -10.08
N GLY A 180 4.16 -5.99 -11.03
CA GLY A 180 5.00 -6.23 -12.20
C GLY A 180 6.45 -6.54 -11.86
N LEU A 181 7.04 -5.82 -10.90
CA LEU A 181 8.42 -6.08 -10.45
C LEU A 181 8.51 -7.37 -9.62
N ALA A 182 7.52 -7.66 -8.81
CA ALA A 182 7.42 -8.92 -8.07
C ALA A 182 7.35 -10.12 -9.03
N PHE A 183 6.59 -10.01 -10.13
CA PHE A 183 6.54 -11.05 -11.15
C PHE A 183 7.87 -11.18 -11.91
N LEU A 184 8.55 -10.06 -12.22
CA LEU A 184 9.92 -10.12 -12.75
C LEU A 184 10.85 -10.90 -11.81
N PHE A 185 10.78 -10.64 -10.49
CA PHE A 185 11.58 -11.36 -9.50
C PHE A 185 11.15 -12.83 -9.36
N ALA A 186 9.86 -13.15 -9.51
CA ALA A 186 9.44 -14.54 -9.61
C ALA A 186 10.16 -15.25 -10.74
N THR A 187 10.24 -14.62 -11.93
CA THR A 187 10.93 -15.21 -13.08
C THR A 187 12.45 -15.31 -12.89
N ILE A 188 13.09 -14.32 -12.26
CA ILE A 188 14.53 -14.37 -11.94
C ILE A 188 14.82 -15.49 -10.93
N GLY A 189 14.02 -15.60 -9.86
CA GLY A 189 14.19 -16.64 -8.86
C GLY A 189 13.93 -18.04 -9.41
N HIS A 190 13.02 -18.19 -10.37
CA HIS A 190 12.66 -19.47 -10.98
C HIS A 190 13.66 -19.91 -12.07
N PHE A 191 13.97 -19.02 -13.03
CA PHE A 191 14.83 -19.33 -14.18
C PHE A 191 16.31 -18.98 -13.97
N GLY A 192 16.63 -18.24 -12.91
CA GLY A 192 17.95 -17.68 -12.67
C GLY A 192 18.28 -16.48 -13.57
N GLU A 193 19.37 -15.78 -13.23
CA GLU A 193 19.84 -14.59 -13.99
C GLU A 193 20.15 -14.89 -15.45
N ASP A 194 20.61 -16.09 -15.77
CA ASP A 194 20.94 -16.49 -17.13
C ASP A 194 19.70 -16.88 -17.97
N GLY A 195 18.57 -17.20 -17.33
CA GLY A 195 17.38 -17.77 -17.98
C GLY A 195 16.19 -16.84 -18.12
N TYR A 196 16.00 -15.89 -17.20
CA TYR A 196 14.78 -15.09 -17.15
C TYR A 196 14.53 -14.24 -18.40
N LEU A 197 15.56 -13.66 -19.03
CA LEU A 197 15.38 -12.88 -20.26
C LEU A 197 14.91 -13.74 -21.42
N ALA A 198 15.41 -14.97 -21.56
CA ALA A 198 14.93 -15.89 -22.60
C ALA A 198 13.45 -16.26 -22.38
N TYR A 199 13.02 -16.41 -21.12
CA TYR A 199 11.60 -16.59 -20.79
C TYR A 199 10.76 -15.37 -21.24
N TRP A 200 11.20 -14.14 -20.93
CA TRP A 200 10.51 -12.92 -21.34
C TRP A 200 10.50 -12.71 -22.86
N GLU A 201 11.58 -13.08 -23.58
CA GLU A 201 11.57 -13.13 -25.05
C GLU A 201 10.47 -14.07 -25.57
N GLY A 202 10.28 -15.21 -24.92
CA GLY A 202 9.20 -16.16 -25.24
C GLY A 202 7.82 -15.59 -24.98
N LEU A 203 7.61 -14.89 -23.86
CA LEU A 203 6.34 -14.21 -23.55
C LEU A 203 6.02 -13.11 -24.58
N VAL A 204 7.01 -12.32 -25.03
CA VAL A 204 6.85 -11.35 -26.10
C VAL A 204 6.49 -12.03 -27.42
N ALA A 205 7.13 -13.15 -27.75
CA ALA A 205 6.80 -13.93 -28.93
C ALA A 205 5.37 -14.50 -28.91
N ASN A 206 4.87 -14.77 -27.70
CA ASN A 206 3.49 -15.20 -27.42
C ASN A 206 2.53 -14.00 -27.20
N ASP A 207 2.90 -12.79 -27.62
CA ASP A 207 2.05 -11.57 -27.56
C ASP A 207 1.54 -11.28 -26.15
N ALA A 208 2.35 -11.44 -25.10
CA ALA A 208 2.03 -10.97 -23.77
C ALA A 208 1.81 -9.43 -23.79
N LYS A 209 0.72 -8.98 -23.20
CA LYS A 209 0.37 -7.56 -23.11
C LYS A 209 1.01 -6.92 -21.89
N VAL A 210 1.66 -5.76 -22.08
CA VAL A 210 2.23 -4.98 -20.98
C VAL A 210 1.41 -3.72 -20.75
N VAL A 211 1.03 -3.46 -19.50
CA VAL A 211 0.39 -2.23 -19.03
C VAL A 211 1.20 -1.59 -17.91
N ASN A 212 0.87 -0.36 -17.48
CA ASN A 212 1.71 0.34 -16.52
C ASN A 212 1.32 0.15 -15.05
N ASP A 213 0.11 -0.32 -14.78
CA ASP A 213 -0.44 -0.41 -13.44
C ASP A 213 -1.34 -1.63 -13.26
N TRP A 214 -1.49 -2.07 -12.01
CA TRP A 214 -2.30 -3.23 -11.66
C TRP A 214 -3.79 -3.01 -11.92
N GLU A 215 -4.33 -1.81 -11.67
CA GLU A 215 -5.76 -1.55 -11.90
C GLU A 215 -6.13 -1.73 -13.38
N THR A 216 -5.27 -1.26 -14.30
CA THR A 216 -5.45 -1.48 -15.75
C THR A 216 -5.36 -2.96 -16.09
N ALA A 217 -4.34 -3.69 -15.57
CA ALA A 217 -4.21 -5.11 -15.82
C ALA A 217 -5.43 -5.89 -15.33
N PHE A 218 -5.83 -5.68 -14.08
CA PHE A 218 -6.84 -6.46 -13.40
C PHE A 218 -8.27 -6.08 -13.81
N TYR A 219 -8.62 -4.79 -13.83
CA TYR A 219 -10.01 -4.36 -14.08
C TYR A 219 -10.32 -4.01 -15.54
N THR A 220 -9.31 -3.75 -16.38
CA THR A 220 -9.54 -3.38 -17.76
C THR A 220 -9.20 -4.49 -18.76
N GLU A 221 -8.06 -5.16 -18.55
CA GLU A 221 -7.54 -6.13 -19.51
C GLU A 221 -7.92 -7.57 -19.20
N PHE A 222 -8.12 -7.90 -17.94
CA PHE A 222 -8.48 -9.26 -17.50
C PHE A 222 -9.93 -9.60 -17.91
N SER A 223 -10.12 -10.78 -18.53
CA SER A 223 -11.42 -11.19 -19.09
C SER A 223 -12.52 -11.33 -18.04
N ARG A 224 -12.15 -11.62 -16.80
CA ARG A 224 -13.09 -11.64 -15.65
C ARG A 224 -13.96 -10.37 -15.59
N TRP A 225 -13.41 -9.23 -15.96
CA TRP A 225 -14.06 -7.92 -15.95
C TRP A 225 -14.41 -7.40 -17.35
N GLY A 226 -14.36 -8.27 -18.37
CA GLY A 226 -14.73 -7.95 -19.74
C GLY A 226 -13.56 -7.52 -20.64
N GLY A 227 -12.33 -7.66 -20.18
CA GLY A 227 -11.12 -7.50 -20.97
C GLY A 227 -10.88 -8.67 -21.94
N GLU A 228 -9.76 -8.65 -22.63
CA GLU A 228 -9.42 -9.64 -23.67
C GLU A 228 -8.38 -10.66 -23.23
N ARG A 229 -7.81 -10.53 -22.01
CA ARG A 229 -6.72 -11.37 -21.51
C ARG A 229 -7.20 -12.27 -20.36
N PRO A 230 -7.30 -13.58 -20.56
CA PRO A 230 -7.80 -14.50 -19.52
C PRO A 230 -6.76 -14.88 -18.46
N ILE A 231 -5.53 -14.40 -18.58
CA ILE A 231 -4.45 -14.58 -17.59
C ILE A 231 -3.89 -13.20 -17.23
N VAL A 232 -3.76 -12.93 -15.94
CA VAL A 232 -3.25 -11.67 -15.40
C VAL A 232 -2.24 -11.93 -14.28
N VAL A 233 -1.23 -11.07 -14.16
CA VAL A 233 -0.41 -11.02 -12.94
C VAL A 233 -1.23 -10.33 -11.85
N SER A 234 -1.40 -11.01 -10.72
CA SER A 234 -2.15 -10.51 -9.57
C SER A 234 -1.75 -11.31 -8.31
N TYR A 235 -2.62 -11.38 -7.32
CA TYR A 235 -2.34 -12.03 -6.05
C TYR A 235 -3.02 -13.39 -5.94
N ALA A 236 -2.38 -14.35 -5.23
CA ALA A 236 -3.00 -15.62 -4.88
C ALA A 236 -4.27 -15.45 -4.05
N SER A 237 -4.39 -14.33 -3.36
CA SER A 237 -5.55 -13.91 -2.56
C SER A 237 -6.70 -13.29 -3.36
N SER A 238 -6.53 -13.01 -4.66
CA SER A 238 -7.59 -12.40 -5.48
C SER A 238 -8.82 -13.29 -5.71
N PRO A 239 -8.71 -14.62 -5.93
CA PRO A 239 -9.88 -15.45 -6.22
C PRO A 239 -10.98 -15.44 -5.14
N PRO A 240 -10.73 -15.51 -3.82
CA PRO A 240 -11.77 -15.38 -2.79
C PRO A 240 -12.61 -14.11 -2.87
N VAL A 241 -12.04 -13.02 -3.42
CA VAL A 241 -12.71 -11.72 -3.57
C VAL A 241 -13.91 -11.80 -4.52
N ASP A 242 -13.87 -12.70 -5.52
CA ASP A 242 -15.00 -12.98 -6.40
C ASP A 242 -16.28 -13.32 -5.63
N LEU A 243 -16.15 -14.03 -4.50
CA LEU A 243 -17.28 -14.44 -3.67
C LEU A 243 -17.79 -13.30 -2.78
N ILE A 244 -16.86 -12.49 -2.25
CA ILE A 244 -17.17 -11.42 -1.29
C ILE A 244 -17.95 -10.30 -1.97
N PHE A 245 -17.55 -9.93 -3.19
CA PHE A 245 -18.17 -8.84 -3.95
C PHE A 245 -19.15 -9.31 -5.04
N ALA A 246 -19.54 -10.59 -5.04
CA ALA A 246 -20.53 -11.10 -5.97
C ALA A 246 -21.90 -10.43 -5.72
N GLU A 247 -22.52 -9.91 -6.79
CA GLU A 247 -23.91 -9.39 -6.72
C GLU A 247 -24.91 -10.49 -6.36
N GLU A 248 -24.67 -11.72 -6.83
CA GLU A 248 -25.48 -12.90 -6.55
C GLU A 248 -24.61 -13.94 -5.82
N PRO A 249 -25.16 -14.67 -4.82
CA PRO A 249 -24.40 -15.66 -4.07
C PRO A 249 -23.75 -16.74 -4.94
N MET A 250 -22.43 -16.84 -4.88
CA MET A 250 -21.62 -17.81 -5.60
C MET A 250 -21.16 -18.93 -4.65
N LYS A 251 -20.87 -20.11 -5.19
CA LYS A 251 -20.43 -21.27 -4.40
C LYS A 251 -18.91 -21.47 -4.41
N ALA A 252 -18.24 -20.89 -5.40
CA ALA A 252 -16.81 -20.96 -5.60
C ALA A 252 -16.36 -19.73 -6.40
N PRO A 253 -15.10 -19.31 -6.30
CA PRO A 253 -14.52 -18.29 -7.16
C PRO A 253 -14.66 -18.63 -8.64
N VAL A 254 -14.73 -17.63 -9.50
CA VAL A 254 -14.74 -17.78 -10.98
C VAL A 254 -13.35 -17.57 -11.57
N THR A 255 -12.41 -17.20 -10.73
CA THR A 255 -10.97 -17.10 -11.06
C THR A 255 -10.17 -18.07 -10.18
N ALA A 256 -8.95 -18.39 -10.59
CA ALA A 256 -8.03 -19.17 -9.78
C ALA A 256 -6.59 -18.68 -9.99
N ALA A 257 -5.71 -18.98 -9.02
CA ALA A 257 -4.31 -18.64 -9.08
C ALA A 257 -3.45 -19.84 -9.51
N VAL A 258 -2.38 -19.58 -10.27
CA VAL A 258 -1.32 -20.56 -10.57
C VAL A 258 -0.29 -20.48 -9.45
N VAL A 259 -0.26 -21.50 -8.60
CA VAL A 259 0.56 -21.56 -7.39
C VAL A 259 1.62 -22.69 -7.46
N ALA A 260 2.13 -22.96 -8.65
CA ALA A 260 3.24 -23.92 -8.81
C ALA A 260 4.48 -23.45 -8.02
N ASP A 261 5.31 -24.40 -7.60
CA ASP A 261 6.55 -24.10 -6.90
C ASP A 261 7.42 -23.11 -7.69
N GLY A 262 7.73 -21.98 -7.07
CA GLY A 262 8.54 -20.93 -7.68
C GLY A 262 7.82 -20.05 -8.71
N SER A 263 6.49 -20.19 -8.91
CA SER A 263 5.74 -19.33 -9.84
C SER A 263 5.29 -18.00 -9.26
N CYS A 264 5.37 -17.82 -7.94
CA CYS A 264 4.93 -16.64 -7.22
C CYS A 264 6.08 -15.99 -6.46
N PHE A 265 5.96 -14.68 -6.18
CA PHE A 265 6.90 -13.94 -5.33
C PHE A 265 6.13 -13.29 -4.17
N ARG A 266 6.65 -13.45 -2.93
CA ARG A 266 6.06 -12.81 -1.76
C ARG A 266 6.38 -11.32 -1.73
N GLN A 267 5.36 -10.51 -1.83
CA GLN A 267 5.40 -9.07 -1.66
C GLN A 267 5.01 -8.73 -0.22
N ILE A 268 5.73 -7.79 0.40
CA ILE A 268 5.44 -7.24 1.73
C ILE A 268 5.39 -5.73 1.56
N GLU A 269 4.31 -5.09 1.97
CA GLU A 269 4.15 -3.64 1.89
C GLU A 269 4.42 -2.97 3.24
N PHE A 270 4.98 -1.76 3.15
CA PHE A 270 5.45 -1.02 4.31
C PHE A 270 4.81 0.36 4.40
N VAL A 271 4.72 0.85 5.63
CA VAL A 271 4.43 2.23 5.98
C VAL A 271 5.66 2.89 6.59
N GLY A 272 5.89 4.16 6.29
CA GLY A 272 6.96 4.95 6.89
C GLY A 272 6.55 6.40 7.10
N ILE A 273 7.09 7.03 8.15
CA ILE A 273 6.89 8.45 8.44
C ILE A 273 7.82 9.26 7.54
N LEU A 274 7.26 10.15 6.73
CA LEU A 274 8.06 10.97 5.83
C LEU A 274 8.87 12.04 6.59
N LYS A 275 10.12 12.23 6.18
CA LYS A 275 11.01 13.21 6.76
C LYS A 275 10.46 14.62 6.67
N GLY A 276 10.60 15.37 7.77
CA GLY A 276 10.20 16.78 7.83
C GLY A 276 8.71 17.00 8.03
N THR A 277 7.92 15.96 8.32
CA THR A 277 6.52 16.14 8.72
C THR A 277 6.40 17.03 9.95
N PRO A 278 5.49 18.02 9.93
CA PRO A 278 5.16 18.81 11.13
C PRO A 278 4.23 18.07 12.10
N ASN A 279 3.67 16.91 11.69
CA ASN A 279 2.66 16.14 12.42
C ASN A 279 3.24 14.80 12.93
N ARG A 280 4.51 14.79 13.36
CA ARG A 280 5.25 13.58 13.74
C ARG A 280 4.48 12.67 14.70
N ASP A 281 3.91 13.22 15.77
CA ASP A 281 3.13 12.50 16.77
C ASP A 281 1.88 11.84 16.17
N LEU A 282 1.14 12.55 15.32
CA LEU A 282 -0.04 12.02 14.66
C LEU A 282 0.33 10.97 13.58
N ALA A 283 1.48 11.11 12.96
CA ALA A 283 2.02 10.12 12.02
C ALA A 283 2.42 8.82 12.73
N GLU A 284 3.00 8.90 13.95
CA GLU A 284 3.28 7.74 14.81
C GLU A 284 1.98 7.04 15.22
N ASP A 285 0.97 7.79 15.67
CA ASP A 285 -0.36 7.26 16.00
C ASP A 285 -1.00 6.55 14.79
N TRP A 286 -0.84 7.08 13.58
CA TRP A 286 -1.36 6.45 12.35
C TRP A 286 -0.63 5.15 12.00
N VAL A 287 0.69 5.11 12.14
CA VAL A 287 1.49 3.90 11.94
C VAL A 287 1.06 2.81 12.93
N ASP A 288 0.91 3.15 14.22
CA ASP A 288 0.41 2.21 15.23
C ASP A 288 -1.00 1.70 14.90
N PHE A 289 -1.86 2.59 14.41
CA PHE A 289 -3.21 2.24 13.99
C PHE A 289 -3.21 1.28 12.80
N MET A 290 -2.35 1.50 11.78
CA MET A 290 -2.22 0.59 10.63
C MET A 290 -1.75 -0.83 11.02
N LEU A 291 -1.01 -0.98 12.13
CA LEU A 291 -0.58 -2.27 12.66
C LEU A 291 -1.59 -2.90 13.65
N SER A 292 -2.62 -2.15 14.06
CA SER A 292 -3.66 -2.65 14.95
C SER A 292 -4.58 -3.66 14.27
N THR A 293 -5.17 -4.58 15.03
CA THR A 293 -6.14 -5.54 14.50
C THR A 293 -7.32 -4.88 13.79
N ALA A 294 -7.74 -3.70 14.24
CA ALA A 294 -8.86 -2.96 13.64
C ALA A 294 -8.61 -2.54 12.19
N PHE A 295 -7.39 -2.10 11.87
CA PHE A 295 -6.99 -1.78 10.50
C PHE A 295 -6.66 -3.04 9.71
N GLN A 296 -5.94 -3.97 10.33
CA GLN A 296 -5.46 -5.19 9.71
C GLN A 296 -6.59 -6.14 9.25
N GLU A 297 -7.73 -6.16 9.93
CA GLU A 297 -8.90 -6.96 9.55
C GLU A 297 -9.66 -6.38 8.33
N ASP A 298 -9.45 -5.09 8.00
CA ASP A 298 -10.03 -4.43 6.82
C ASP A 298 -9.24 -4.73 5.53
N LEU A 299 -7.92 -4.94 5.63
CA LEU A 299 -7.01 -5.12 4.50
C LEU A 299 -7.46 -6.20 3.49
N PRO A 300 -7.87 -7.41 3.89
CA PRO A 300 -8.27 -8.44 2.93
C PRO A 300 -9.46 -8.04 2.07
N LEU A 301 -10.36 -7.21 2.61
CA LEU A 301 -11.57 -6.73 1.91
C LEU A 301 -11.30 -5.53 1.01
N GLN A 302 -10.30 -4.74 1.31
CA GLN A 302 -10.04 -3.48 0.62
C GLN A 302 -8.87 -3.60 -0.36
N MET A 303 -7.83 -4.35 0.03
CA MET A 303 -6.56 -4.44 -0.69
C MET A 303 -6.30 -5.82 -1.30
N PHE A 304 -7.10 -6.84 -0.94
CA PHE A 304 -6.96 -8.23 -1.39
C PHE A 304 -5.63 -8.88 -0.99
N VAL A 305 -5.04 -8.40 0.10
CA VAL A 305 -3.76 -8.86 0.68
C VAL A 305 -3.97 -9.37 2.10
N PHE A 306 -2.95 -9.96 2.71
CA PHE A 306 -3.03 -10.49 4.06
C PHE A 306 -2.45 -9.53 5.08
N PRO A 307 -3.07 -9.43 6.27
CA PRO A 307 -2.51 -8.70 7.39
C PRO A 307 -1.21 -9.36 7.87
N VAL A 308 -0.19 -8.57 8.25
CA VAL A 308 1.00 -9.10 8.92
C VAL A 308 0.73 -9.43 10.40
N ASN A 309 -0.30 -8.84 11.02
CA ASN A 309 -0.67 -9.13 12.39
C ASN A 309 -1.48 -10.44 12.46
N PRO A 310 -0.92 -11.52 13.04
CA PRO A 310 -1.56 -12.84 13.09
C PRO A 310 -2.82 -12.89 13.98
N ASN A 311 -3.09 -11.83 14.77
CA ASN A 311 -4.28 -11.72 15.59
C ASN A 311 -5.49 -11.19 14.79
N ALA A 312 -5.28 -10.64 13.59
CA ALA A 312 -6.35 -10.19 12.69
C ALA A 312 -7.16 -11.39 12.17
N GLN A 313 -8.48 -11.27 12.16
CA GLN A 313 -9.37 -12.33 11.73
C GLN A 313 -9.67 -12.18 10.24
N LEU A 314 -9.41 -13.25 9.47
CA LEU A 314 -9.76 -13.31 8.06
C LEU A 314 -11.23 -13.71 7.88
N GLN A 315 -11.86 -13.19 6.81
CA GLN A 315 -13.20 -13.61 6.40
C GLN A 315 -13.21 -15.08 5.97
N ALA A 316 -14.37 -15.72 6.13
CA ALA A 316 -14.53 -17.15 5.86
C ALA A 316 -14.18 -17.53 4.40
N GLU A 317 -14.41 -16.64 3.44
CA GLU A 317 -14.11 -16.82 2.03
C GLU A 317 -12.60 -16.97 1.80
N PHE A 318 -11.77 -16.16 2.45
CA PHE A 318 -10.32 -16.33 2.40
C PHE A 318 -9.89 -17.65 3.04
N VAL A 319 -10.42 -17.98 4.21
CA VAL A 319 -10.08 -19.24 4.92
C VAL A 319 -10.44 -20.48 4.10
N ASN A 320 -11.56 -20.45 3.35
CA ASN A 320 -12.08 -21.63 2.67
C ASN A 320 -11.60 -21.79 1.22
N PHE A 321 -11.24 -20.69 0.54
CA PHE A 321 -11.00 -20.69 -0.91
C PHE A 321 -9.62 -20.19 -1.32
N LEU A 322 -8.83 -19.72 -0.37
CA LEU A 322 -7.45 -19.37 -0.64
C LEU A 322 -6.63 -20.60 -1.02
N VAL A 323 -5.81 -20.47 -2.05
CA VAL A 323 -4.77 -21.42 -2.40
C VAL A 323 -3.44 -20.71 -2.33
N GLU A 324 -2.66 -21.00 -1.29
CA GLU A 324 -1.32 -20.41 -1.12
C GLU A 324 -0.25 -21.23 -1.84
N PRO A 325 0.76 -20.57 -2.44
CA PRO A 325 1.92 -21.27 -2.97
C PRO A 325 2.70 -21.96 -1.83
N GLN A 326 3.09 -23.22 -2.05
CA GLN A 326 3.90 -23.95 -1.07
C GLN A 326 5.35 -23.48 -1.05
N VAL A 327 5.85 -23.07 -2.20
CA VAL A 327 7.20 -22.54 -2.40
C VAL A 327 7.11 -21.32 -3.30
N THR A 328 7.43 -20.16 -2.76
CA THR A 328 7.59 -18.94 -3.55
C THR A 328 8.99 -18.86 -4.15
N SER A 329 9.13 -18.17 -5.29
CA SER A 329 10.42 -17.72 -5.78
C SER A 329 11.07 -16.80 -4.76
N PHE A 330 12.38 -16.85 -4.70
CA PHE A 330 13.15 -16.03 -3.78
C PHE A 330 14.30 -15.32 -4.49
N VAL A 331 14.36 -14.00 -4.33
CA VAL A 331 15.51 -13.16 -4.64
C VAL A 331 15.88 -12.45 -3.35
N SER A 332 17.15 -12.49 -2.95
CA SER A 332 17.53 -11.91 -1.66
C SER A 332 17.37 -10.39 -1.66
N PRO A 333 17.00 -9.75 -0.53
CA PRO A 333 16.95 -8.29 -0.44
C PRO A 333 18.28 -7.60 -0.83
N ALA A 334 19.41 -8.26 -0.60
CA ALA A 334 20.73 -7.75 -0.99
C ALA A 334 20.92 -7.78 -2.51
N ASP A 335 20.49 -8.84 -3.19
CA ASP A 335 20.54 -8.94 -4.66
C ASP A 335 19.57 -7.95 -5.30
N ILE A 336 18.35 -7.80 -4.74
CA ILE A 336 17.39 -6.77 -5.17
C ILE A 336 18.03 -5.37 -5.07
N ALA A 337 18.64 -5.05 -3.95
CA ALA A 337 19.31 -3.75 -3.77
C ALA A 337 20.45 -3.53 -4.77
N ALA A 338 21.22 -4.57 -5.06
CA ALA A 338 22.37 -4.48 -5.95
C ALA A 338 22.02 -4.45 -7.44
N HIS A 339 20.99 -5.18 -7.88
CA HIS A 339 20.77 -5.49 -9.29
C HIS A 339 19.41 -5.07 -9.84
N ARG A 340 18.47 -4.59 -9.02
CA ARG A 340 17.11 -4.24 -9.48
C ARG A 340 17.10 -3.34 -10.71
N GLU A 341 17.87 -2.26 -10.71
CA GLU A 341 17.91 -1.30 -11.84
C GLU A 341 18.46 -1.96 -13.11
N GLU A 342 19.46 -2.83 -12.99
CA GLU A 342 20.02 -3.58 -14.11
C GLU A 342 18.98 -4.56 -14.69
N TRP A 343 18.27 -5.29 -13.84
CA TRP A 343 17.24 -6.23 -14.27
C TRP A 343 16.06 -5.52 -14.94
N ILE A 344 15.59 -4.38 -14.39
CA ILE A 344 14.54 -3.56 -15.00
C ILE A 344 14.98 -3.03 -16.36
N GLN A 345 16.22 -2.56 -16.48
CA GLN A 345 16.75 -2.08 -17.76
C GLN A 345 16.82 -3.20 -18.79
N ALA A 346 17.38 -4.35 -18.42
CA ALA A 346 17.49 -5.51 -19.30
C ALA A 346 16.11 -6.01 -19.77
N TRP A 347 15.15 -6.08 -18.85
CA TRP A 347 13.76 -6.40 -19.15
C TRP A 347 13.16 -5.38 -20.14
N THR A 348 13.31 -4.07 -19.86
CA THR A 348 12.78 -2.98 -20.72
C THR A 348 13.36 -3.10 -22.14
N GLU A 349 14.63 -3.39 -22.24
CA GLU A 349 15.31 -3.57 -23.53
C GLU A 349 14.85 -4.84 -24.27
N THR A 350 14.41 -5.86 -23.57
CA THR A 350 13.92 -7.12 -24.16
C THR A 350 12.44 -7.02 -24.53
N VAL A 351 11.60 -6.42 -23.70
CA VAL A 351 10.13 -6.52 -23.80
C VAL A 351 9.50 -5.32 -24.49
N LEU A 352 10.00 -4.08 -24.28
CA LEU A 352 9.36 -2.85 -24.78
C LEU A 352 10.02 -2.31 -26.07
N ARG A 353 10.76 -3.10 -26.80
CA ARG A 353 11.40 -2.69 -28.09
C ARG A 353 10.44 -2.68 -29.26
#